data_f36f5fa24261afe890a416f17984c25f
#
_entry.id   f36f5fa24261afe890a416f17984c25f
#
_cell.length_a   1.000
_cell.length_b   1.000
_cell.length_c   1.000
_cell.angle_alpha   90.00
_cell.angle_beta   90.00
_cell.angle_gamma   90.00
#
_symmetry.space_group_name_H-M   'P 1'
#
loop_
_entity.id
_entity.type
_entity.pdbx_description
1 polymer ?
#
loop_
_entity_poly.entity_id
_entity_poly.type
_entity_poly.pdbx_seq_one_letter_code
_entity_poly.pdbx_strand_id
1 'polypeptide(L)'
;MYKRQVRDDGSELPIVKGVDFKVRRGEVVALIGESGSGKTTISLSALGYCKPGLKFAGGEARLLGQDVTKMSTEELRPVRGEKVAYLAQSAAATFNPSILINEQVTEAPILHGTKTQAEADAKALSLYHALELPDPENIGTRYPHQVSGGQLQRLMAAMALCGEPDLLVLDEPTTALDVTTQIEVLKAFKKVIKEEGAAAIYVTHDLAVVAQVADHIVVLYNGEIKEAGPVETIISKSEHPYTKRLMGAIRPLPVSYTHLTLPTSPKV
;
A
#
# COMPACT_ATOMS: atom_id res chain seq x y z
N MET A 1 9.83 -16.41 7.13
CA MET A 1 10.74 -15.81 6.13
C MET A 1 11.93 -15.17 6.82
N TYR A 2 13.14 -15.29 6.24
CA TYR A 2 14.38 -14.71 6.72
C TYR A 2 15.07 -13.95 5.60
N LYS A 3 15.59 -12.75 5.87
CA LYS A 3 16.43 -11.99 4.94
C LYS A 3 17.67 -11.46 5.64
N ARG A 4 18.80 -11.45 4.94
CA ARG A 4 20.10 -10.95 5.43
C ARG A 4 20.67 -9.93 4.47
N GLN A 5 21.35 -8.93 5.00
CA GLN A 5 22.18 -7.99 4.27
C GLN A 5 23.61 -8.56 4.24
N VAL A 6 24.18 -8.60 3.05
CA VAL A 6 25.60 -8.89 2.88
C VAL A 6 26.36 -7.57 2.91
N ARG A 7 27.33 -7.44 3.82
CA ARG A 7 28.21 -6.26 3.92
C ARG A 7 29.45 -6.42 3.05
N ASP A 8 30.16 -5.33 2.81
CA ASP A 8 31.38 -5.33 1.99
C ASP A 8 32.50 -6.22 2.54
N ASP A 9 32.52 -6.44 3.86
CA ASP A 9 33.45 -7.37 4.56
C ASP A 9 33.01 -8.84 4.50
N GLY A 10 31.90 -9.15 3.78
CA GLY A 10 31.36 -10.50 3.68
C GLY A 10 30.49 -10.93 4.87
N SER A 11 30.40 -10.12 5.93
CA SER A 11 29.52 -10.42 7.07
C SER A 11 28.04 -10.28 6.71
N GLU A 12 27.18 -11.06 7.37
CA GLU A 12 25.74 -11.07 7.13
C GLU A 12 24.99 -10.50 8.33
N LEU A 13 24.19 -9.45 8.08
CA LEU A 13 23.30 -8.88 9.07
C LEU A 13 21.87 -9.36 8.84
N PRO A 14 21.22 -10.04 9.81
CA PRO A 14 19.84 -10.44 9.68
C PRO A 14 18.90 -9.21 9.76
N ILE A 15 18.17 -8.95 8.67
CA ILE A 15 17.18 -7.86 8.58
C ILE A 15 15.77 -8.36 8.92
N VAL A 16 15.43 -9.58 8.47
CA VAL A 16 14.16 -10.24 8.77
C VAL A 16 14.44 -11.56 9.47
N LYS A 17 13.80 -11.75 10.64
CA LYS A 17 14.14 -12.82 11.58
C LYS A 17 12.90 -13.66 11.92
N GLY A 18 12.51 -14.57 11.01
CA GLY A 18 11.42 -15.51 11.30
C GLY A 18 10.03 -14.89 11.27
N VAL A 19 9.75 -14.02 10.30
CA VAL A 19 8.43 -13.42 10.14
C VAL A 19 7.49 -14.40 9.45
N ASP A 20 6.31 -14.62 10.06
CA ASP A 20 5.21 -15.42 9.50
C ASP A 20 3.87 -14.70 9.66
N PHE A 21 3.19 -14.43 8.57
CA PHE A 21 1.83 -13.89 8.52
C PHE A 21 1.17 -14.25 7.19
N LYS A 22 -0.16 -14.11 7.14
CA LYS A 22 -0.97 -14.42 5.97
C LYS A 22 -1.86 -13.22 5.64
N VAL A 23 -2.14 -13.06 4.35
CA VAL A 23 -3.10 -12.07 3.83
C VAL A 23 -4.11 -12.83 3.00
N ARG A 24 -5.39 -12.64 3.28
CA ARG A 24 -6.49 -13.28 2.54
C ARG A 24 -7.03 -12.36 1.46
N ARG A 25 -7.73 -12.91 0.49
CA ARG A 25 -8.45 -12.11 -0.52
C ARG A 25 -9.44 -11.16 0.17
N GLY A 26 -9.49 -9.93 -0.31
CA GLY A 26 -10.33 -8.85 0.26
C GLY A 26 -9.88 -8.33 1.61
N GLU A 27 -8.72 -8.77 2.13
CA GLU A 27 -8.16 -8.37 3.41
C GLU A 27 -7.04 -7.33 3.22
N VAL A 28 -7.04 -6.32 4.07
CA VAL A 28 -5.95 -5.33 4.17
C VAL A 28 -5.16 -5.60 5.45
N VAL A 29 -3.92 -6.04 5.32
CA VAL A 29 -2.99 -6.24 6.43
C VAL A 29 -2.00 -5.09 6.50
N ALA A 30 -2.02 -4.35 7.60
CA ALA A 30 -1.06 -3.28 7.84
C ALA A 30 0.23 -3.80 8.49
N LEU A 31 1.37 -3.48 7.90
CA LEU A 31 2.69 -3.67 8.51
C LEU A 31 3.12 -2.34 9.15
N ILE A 32 3.20 -2.31 10.47
CA ILE A 32 3.57 -1.12 11.24
C ILE A 32 4.86 -1.32 12.04
N GLY A 33 5.51 -0.25 12.40
CA GLY A 33 6.73 -0.25 13.21
C GLY A 33 7.66 0.89 12.84
N GLU A 34 8.72 1.07 13.61
CA GLU A 34 9.72 2.13 13.37
C GLU A 34 10.44 1.99 12.02
N SER A 35 11.06 3.08 11.56
CA SER A 35 11.94 3.03 10.38
C SER A 35 13.04 2.00 10.59
N GLY A 36 13.38 1.24 9.54
CA GLY A 36 14.37 0.16 9.64
C GLY A 36 13.87 -1.15 10.26
N SER A 37 12.61 -1.27 10.70
CA SER A 37 12.08 -2.54 11.26
C SER A 37 11.89 -3.66 10.24
N GLY A 38 12.11 -3.40 8.94
CA GLY A 38 12.03 -4.42 7.88
C GLY A 38 10.73 -4.45 7.10
N LYS A 39 9.76 -3.54 7.34
CA LYS A 39 8.44 -3.49 6.67
C LYS A 39 8.53 -3.59 5.15
N THR A 40 9.17 -2.62 4.52
CA THR A 40 9.38 -2.61 3.06
C THR A 40 10.12 -3.86 2.57
N THR A 41 11.11 -4.33 3.33
CA THR A 41 11.86 -5.55 2.97
C THR A 41 10.97 -6.79 2.96
N ILE A 42 10.04 -6.88 3.91
CA ILE A 42 9.07 -7.97 4.01
C ILE A 42 8.03 -7.85 2.88
N SER A 43 7.44 -6.67 2.68
CA SER A 43 6.42 -6.46 1.67
C SER A 43 6.92 -6.72 0.24
N LEU A 44 8.14 -6.28 -0.08
CA LEU A 44 8.79 -6.58 -1.37
C LEU A 44 9.07 -8.06 -1.60
N SER A 45 9.05 -8.88 -0.54
CA SER A 45 9.20 -10.34 -0.69
C SER A 45 7.99 -10.98 -1.39
N ALA A 46 6.81 -10.37 -1.28
CA ALA A 46 5.62 -10.82 -2.00
C ALA A 46 5.75 -10.69 -3.53
N LEU A 47 6.67 -9.82 -4.00
CA LEU A 47 7.02 -9.68 -5.40
C LEU A 47 8.21 -10.60 -5.82
N GLY A 48 8.69 -11.46 -4.93
CA GLY A 48 9.94 -12.19 -5.16
C GLY A 48 11.15 -11.26 -5.30
N TYR A 49 11.08 -10.03 -4.74
CA TYR A 49 12.12 -9.02 -4.91
C TYR A 49 13.02 -8.90 -3.69
N CYS A 50 14.30 -8.89 -3.95
CA CYS A 50 15.33 -8.56 -2.97
C CYS A 50 16.06 -7.28 -3.42
N LYS A 51 16.13 -6.27 -2.54
CA LYS A 51 16.93 -5.06 -2.82
C LYS A 51 18.41 -5.44 -3.03
N PRO A 52 19.18 -4.69 -3.82
CA PRO A 52 20.62 -4.88 -3.94
C PRO A 52 21.28 -4.96 -2.56
N GLY A 53 22.20 -5.90 -2.37
CA GLY A 53 22.86 -6.17 -1.10
C GLY A 53 22.03 -7.01 -0.11
N LEU A 54 20.79 -7.37 -0.42
CA LEU A 54 20.00 -8.31 0.38
C LEU A 54 19.88 -9.66 -0.31
N LYS A 55 19.76 -10.73 0.47
CA LYS A 55 19.43 -12.07 -0.03
C LYS A 55 18.35 -12.74 0.83
N PHE A 56 17.59 -13.63 0.23
CA PHE A 56 16.76 -14.58 0.96
C PHE A 56 17.69 -15.56 1.69
N ALA A 57 17.52 -15.68 3.00
CA ALA A 57 18.36 -16.56 3.84
C ALA A 57 17.60 -17.80 4.31
N GLY A 58 16.30 -17.87 4.05
CA GLY A 58 15.44 -19.00 4.39
C GLY A 58 13.98 -18.63 4.51
N GLY A 59 13.12 -19.64 4.64
CA GLY A 59 11.67 -19.49 4.60
C GLY A 59 11.16 -19.34 3.17
N GLU A 60 9.90 -18.94 3.05
CA GLU A 60 9.19 -18.82 1.77
C GLU A 60 8.26 -17.58 1.78
N ALA A 61 7.95 -17.06 0.61
CA ALA A 61 6.85 -16.14 0.40
C ALA A 61 5.93 -16.72 -0.68
N ARG A 62 4.72 -17.09 -0.30
CA ARG A 62 3.77 -17.73 -1.21
C ARG A 62 2.75 -16.73 -1.71
N LEU A 63 2.63 -16.62 -3.02
CA LEU A 63 1.55 -15.93 -3.71
C LEU A 63 0.73 -16.97 -4.48
N LEU A 64 -0.58 -17.06 -4.18
CA LEU A 64 -1.48 -18.06 -4.78
C LEU A 64 -0.94 -19.50 -4.68
N GLY A 65 -0.27 -19.85 -3.58
CA GLY A 65 0.32 -21.16 -3.34
C GLY A 65 1.72 -21.38 -3.91
N GLN A 66 2.22 -20.49 -4.76
CA GLN A 66 3.55 -20.59 -5.38
C GLN A 66 4.60 -19.78 -4.56
N ASP A 67 5.76 -20.37 -4.32
CA ASP A 67 6.86 -19.71 -3.59
C ASP A 67 7.63 -18.78 -4.54
N VAL A 68 7.30 -17.50 -4.50
CA VAL A 68 7.91 -16.46 -5.34
C VAL A 68 9.40 -16.21 -5.01
N THR A 69 9.90 -16.67 -3.86
CA THR A 69 11.30 -16.48 -3.48
C THR A 69 12.26 -17.42 -4.23
N LYS A 70 11.72 -18.46 -4.87
CA LYS A 70 12.48 -19.46 -5.64
C LYS A 70 12.35 -19.29 -7.14
N MET A 71 11.48 -18.37 -7.59
CA MET A 71 11.25 -18.10 -8.99
C MET A 71 12.43 -17.33 -9.61
N SER A 72 12.78 -17.68 -10.84
CA SER A 72 13.70 -16.90 -11.67
C SER A 72 13.10 -15.54 -12.06
N THR A 73 13.92 -14.64 -12.58
CA THR A 73 13.44 -13.33 -13.05
C THR A 73 12.41 -13.48 -14.19
N GLU A 74 12.57 -14.50 -15.04
CA GLU A 74 11.65 -14.78 -16.14
C GLU A 74 10.29 -15.28 -15.64
N GLU A 75 10.28 -16.17 -14.64
CA GLU A 75 9.06 -16.66 -13.99
C GLU A 75 8.34 -15.57 -13.18
N LEU A 76 9.07 -14.61 -12.62
CA LEU A 76 8.51 -13.48 -11.89
C LEU A 76 7.91 -12.40 -12.81
N ARG A 77 8.30 -12.35 -14.10
CA ARG A 77 7.84 -11.32 -15.03
C ARG A 77 6.30 -11.32 -15.19
N PRO A 78 5.61 -12.45 -15.44
CA PRO A 78 4.16 -12.48 -15.50
C PRO A 78 3.49 -12.30 -14.13
N VAL A 79 4.19 -12.63 -13.03
CA VAL A 79 3.65 -12.45 -11.68
C VAL A 79 3.57 -10.97 -11.31
N ARG A 80 4.63 -10.20 -11.65
CA ARG A 80 4.70 -8.76 -11.36
C ARG A 80 3.89 -7.97 -12.38
N GLY A 81 2.96 -7.16 -11.89
CA GLY A 81 2.04 -6.38 -12.71
C GLY A 81 0.72 -7.09 -13.03
N GLU A 82 0.71 -8.42 -13.12
CA GLU A 82 -0.53 -9.20 -13.33
C GLU A 82 -1.09 -9.73 -12.00
N LYS A 83 -0.28 -10.46 -11.21
CA LYS A 83 -0.75 -11.10 -9.96
C LYS A 83 -0.46 -10.25 -8.73
N VAL A 84 0.62 -9.48 -8.76
CA VAL A 84 0.99 -8.57 -7.69
C VAL A 84 1.38 -7.21 -8.25
N ALA A 85 0.78 -6.15 -7.71
CA ALA A 85 1.14 -4.78 -8.03
C ALA A 85 1.75 -4.08 -6.80
N TYR A 86 2.67 -3.14 -7.07
CA TYR A 86 3.38 -2.37 -6.05
C TYR A 86 3.13 -0.89 -6.25
N LEU A 87 2.61 -0.24 -5.22
CA LEU A 87 2.49 1.21 -5.15
C LEU A 87 3.65 1.77 -4.34
N ALA A 88 4.48 2.55 -5.01
CA ALA A 88 5.62 3.23 -4.38
C ALA A 88 5.17 4.43 -3.53
N GLN A 89 6.06 4.91 -2.68
CA GLN A 89 5.82 6.05 -1.79
C GLN A 89 5.51 7.36 -2.54
N SER A 90 6.07 7.57 -3.73
CA SER A 90 5.91 8.81 -4.48
C SER A 90 5.21 8.58 -5.83
N ALA A 91 3.97 9.04 -5.93
CA ALA A 91 3.24 9.04 -7.20
C ALA A 91 3.94 9.90 -8.26
N ALA A 92 4.50 11.05 -7.87
CA ALA A 92 5.23 11.93 -8.79
C ALA A 92 6.48 11.28 -9.39
N ALA A 93 7.14 10.37 -8.66
CA ALA A 93 8.29 9.62 -9.15
C ALA A 93 7.89 8.39 -9.99
N THR A 94 6.64 7.95 -9.89
CA THR A 94 6.12 6.78 -10.60
C THR A 94 5.70 7.13 -12.02
N PHE A 95 5.05 8.29 -12.20
CA PHE A 95 4.57 8.71 -13.52
C PHE A 95 5.65 9.41 -14.35
N ASN A 96 5.71 9.08 -15.63
CA ASN A 96 6.49 9.83 -16.60
C ASN A 96 5.73 11.12 -16.99
N PRO A 97 6.29 12.32 -16.74
CA PRO A 97 5.60 13.59 -16.99
C PRO A 97 5.32 13.89 -18.47
N SER A 98 5.95 13.16 -19.40
CA SER A 98 5.82 13.35 -20.85
C SER A 98 4.84 12.41 -21.53
N ILE A 99 4.19 11.51 -20.76
CA ILE A 99 3.23 10.52 -21.27
C ILE A 99 1.86 10.79 -20.64
N LEU A 100 0.78 10.62 -21.39
CA LEU A 100 -0.58 10.81 -20.91
C LEU A 100 -0.89 9.82 -19.78
N ILE A 101 -1.72 10.23 -18.84
CA ILE A 101 -2.08 9.44 -17.67
C ILE A 101 -2.71 8.10 -18.07
N ASN A 102 -3.67 8.11 -19.01
CA ASN A 102 -4.36 6.88 -19.39
C ASN A 102 -3.41 5.86 -20.05
N GLU A 103 -2.47 6.31 -20.86
CA GLU A 103 -1.47 5.42 -21.46
C GLU A 103 -0.66 4.67 -20.40
N GLN A 104 -0.28 5.36 -19.31
CA GLN A 104 0.48 4.76 -18.22
C GLN A 104 -0.39 3.86 -17.33
N VAL A 105 -1.65 4.23 -17.09
CA VAL A 105 -2.60 3.45 -16.29
C VAL A 105 -2.92 2.12 -16.97
N THR A 106 -3.03 2.10 -18.29
CA THR A 106 -3.41 0.92 -19.07
C THR A 106 -2.21 0.10 -19.56
N GLU A 107 -0.97 0.57 -19.36
CA GLU A 107 0.24 -0.07 -19.89
C GLU A 107 0.40 -1.52 -19.41
N ALA A 108 0.26 -1.77 -18.11
CA ALA A 108 0.52 -3.09 -17.54
C ALA A 108 -0.40 -4.19 -18.10
N PRO A 109 -1.74 -4.07 -18.09
CA PRO A 109 -2.60 -5.11 -18.64
C PRO A 109 -2.43 -5.30 -20.16
N ILE A 110 -2.07 -4.27 -20.91
CA ILE A 110 -1.78 -4.38 -22.34
C ILE A 110 -0.46 -5.11 -22.58
N LEU A 111 0.61 -4.71 -21.85
CA LEU A 111 1.93 -5.32 -21.97
C LEU A 111 1.92 -6.81 -21.59
N HIS A 112 1.14 -7.19 -20.59
CA HIS A 112 0.94 -8.59 -20.20
C HIS A 112 -0.05 -9.34 -21.10
N GLY A 113 -0.73 -8.67 -22.03
CA GLY A 113 -1.70 -9.29 -22.94
C GLY A 113 -2.97 -9.79 -22.23
N THR A 114 -3.25 -9.30 -21.02
CA THR A 114 -4.44 -9.69 -20.24
C THR A 114 -5.69 -8.92 -20.65
N LYS A 115 -5.53 -7.75 -21.26
CA LYS A 115 -6.62 -6.91 -21.78
C LYS A 115 -6.26 -6.32 -23.14
N THR A 116 -7.27 -6.13 -23.97
CA THR A 116 -7.17 -5.27 -25.15
C THR A 116 -7.15 -3.81 -24.73
N GLN A 117 -6.76 -2.90 -25.62
CA GLN A 117 -6.79 -1.45 -25.33
C GLN A 117 -8.18 -0.99 -24.87
N ALA A 118 -9.25 -1.38 -25.58
CA ALA A 118 -10.61 -0.99 -25.24
C ALA A 118 -11.06 -1.49 -23.86
N GLU A 119 -10.68 -2.72 -23.48
CA GLU A 119 -10.99 -3.28 -22.15
C GLU A 119 -10.19 -2.58 -21.06
N ALA A 120 -8.92 -2.27 -21.31
CA ALA A 120 -8.08 -1.53 -20.36
C ALA A 120 -8.57 -0.09 -20.16
N ASP A 121 -8.98 0.60 -21.23
CA ASP A 121 -9.56 1.95 -21.16
C ASP A 121 -10.88 1.96 -20.39
N ALA A 122 -11.76 0.99 -20.64
CA ALA A 122 -13.01 0.85 -19.91
C ALA A 122 -12.78 0.57 -18.41
N LYS A 123 -11.78 -0.29 -18.10
CA LYS A 123 -11.39 -0.56 -16.71
C LYS A 123 -10.79 0.67 -16.04
N ALA A 124 -9.89 1.39 -16.71
CA ALA A 124 -9.31 2.63 -16.20
C ALA A 124 -10.40 3.67 -15.88
N LEU A 125 -11.37 3.88 -16.78
CA LEU A 125 -12.49 4.79 -16.56
C LEU A 125 -13.32 4.37 -15.34
N SER A 126 -13.64 3.08 -15.21
CA SER A 126 -14.38 2.58 -14.04
C SER A 126 -13.62 2.83 -12.73
N LEU A 127 -12.30 2.68 -12.73
CA LEU A 127 -11.44 2.96 -11.58
C LEU A 127 -11.36 4.46 -11.28
N TYR A 128 -11.37 5.33 -12.29
CA TYR A 128 -11.39 6.78 -12.08
C TYR A 128 -12.67 7.22 -11.37
N HIS A 129 -13.81 6.63 -11.71
CA HIS A 129 -15.07 6.84 -10.99
C HIS A 129 -15.01 6.28 -9.57
N ALA A 130 -14.59 5.03 -9.40
CA ALA A 130 -14.53 4.36 -8.09
C ALA A 130 -13.57 5.04 -7.11
N LEU A 131 -12.50 5.64 -7.62
CA LEU A 131 -11.52 6.41 -6.85
C LEU A 131 -11.90 7.89 -6.70
N GLU A 132 -13.13 8.27 -7.11
CA GLU A 132 -13.66 9.63 -6.96
C GLU A 132 -12.74 10.71 -7.55
N LEU A 133 -12.17 10.43 -8.72
CA LEU A 133 -11.37 11.40 -9.45
C LEU A 133 -12.29 12.46 -10.08
N PRO A 134 -11.95 13.75 -10.04
CA PRO A 134 -12.71 14.77 -10.72
C PRO A 134 -12.58 14.62 -12.23
N ASP A 135 -13.67 14.81 -12.97
CA ASP A 135 -13.73 14.74 -14.44
C ASP A 135 -13.14 13.41 -14.97
N PRO A 136 -13.70 12.26 -14.51
CA PRO A 136 -13.09 10.94 -14.76
C PRO A 136 -13.03 10.60 -16.26
N GLU A 137 -13.93 11.12 -17.07
CA GLU A 137 -13.94 10.92 -18.52
C GLU A 137 -12.74 11.58 -19.23
N ASN A 138 -12.20 12.67 -18.68
CA ASN A 138 -11.14 13.45 -19.33
C ASN A 138 -9.81 13.42 -18.56
N ILE A 139 -9.78 13.00 -17.30
CA ILE A 139 -8.55 13.03 -16.48
C ILE A 139 -7.42 12.21 -17.11
N GLY A 140 -7.75 11.11 -17.78
CA GLY A 140 -6.80 10.23 -18.47
C GLY A 140 -6.08 10.90 -19.64
N THR A 141 -6.66 11.96 -20.24
CA THR A 141 -6.08 12.72 -21.36
C THR A 141 -5.10 13.81 -20.90
N ARG A 142 -4.92 13.97 -19.58
CA ARG A 142 -4.00 14.93 -18.98
C ARG A 142 -2.62 14.32 -18.79
N TYR A 143 -1.64 15.19 -18.64
CA TYR A 143 -0.29 14.83 -18.20
C TYR A 143 -0.19 14.84 -16.65
N PRO A 144 0.75 14.10 -16.05
CA PRO A 144 0.91 14.05 -14.59
C PRO A 144 1.07 15.41 -13.90
N HIS A 145 1.73 16.37 -14.55
CA HIS A 145 1.91 17.71 -14.02
C HIS A 145 0.67 18.62 -14.07
N GLN A 146 -0.42 18.17 -14.70
CA GLN A 146 -1.70 18.89 -14.82
C GLN A 146 -2.73 18.50 -13.76
N VAL A 147 -2.36 17.60 -12.83
CA VAL A 147 -3.24 17.11 -11.77
C VAL A 147 -2.63 17.37 -10.39
N SER A 148 -3.47 17.42 -9.35
CA SER A 148 -2.98 17.60 -7.97
C SER A 148 -2.27 16.34 -7.43
N GLY A 149 -1.49 16.49 -6.35
CA GLY A 149 -0.81 15.35 -5.72
C GLY A 149 -1.77 14.25 -5.26
N GLY A 150 -2.93 14.60 -4.69
CA GLY A 150 -3.96 13.64 -4.30
C GLY A 150 -4.62 12.94 -5.49
N GLN A 151 -4.86 13.66 -6.59
CA GLN A 151 -5.33 13.05 -7.84
C GLN A 151 -4.28 12.08 -8.40
N LEU A 152 -3.01 12.47 -8.42
CA LEU A 152 -1.92 11.64 -8.93
C LEU A 152 -1.76 10.35 -8.10
N GLN A 153 -1.99 10.41 -6.78
CA GLN A 153 -1.97 9.20 -5.94
C GLN A 153 -3.15 8.29 -6.20
N ARG A 154 -4.36 8.82 -6.40
CA ARG A 154 -5.52 8.02 -6.82
C ARG A 154 -5.30 7.40 -8.19
N LEU A 155 -4.69 8.13 -9.13
CA LEU A 155 -4.30 7.61 -10.44
C LEU A 155 -3.25 6.51 -10.36
N MET A 156 -2.29 6.61 -9.44
CA MET A 156 -1.32 5.55 -9.17
C MET A 156 -2.03 4.27 -8.66
N ALA A 157 -3.08 4.42 -7.84
CA ALA A 157 -3.90 3.27 -7.44
C ALA A 157 -4.69 2.69 -8.63
N ALA A 158 -5.26 3.54 -9.49
CA ALA A 158 -5.91 3.09 -10.72
C ALA A 158 -4.94 2.30 -11.61
N MET A 159 -3.71 2.79 -11.79
CA MET A 159 -2.66 2.11 -12.54
C MET A 159 -2.35 0.71 -11.97
N ALA A 160 -2.22 0.59 -10.64
CA ALA A 160 -1.96 -0.69 -10.01
C ALA A 160 -3.14 -1.67 -10.07
N LEU A 161 -4.38 -1.16 -10.05
CA LEU A 161 -5.61 -1.96 -10.05
C LEU A 161 -6.11 -2.28 -11.47
N CYS A 162 -5.64 -1.58 -12.50
CA CYS A 162 -6.09 -1.78 -13.89
C CYS A 162 -5.80 -3.19 -14.40
N GLY A 163 -4.71 -3.81 -13.92
CA GLY A 163 -4.36 -5.20 -14.18
C GLY A 163 -5.14 -6.24 -13.36
N GLU A 164 -6.01 -5.82 -12.44
CA GLU A 164 -6.79 -6.69 -11.53
C GLU A 164 -5.90 -7.66 -10.74
N PRO A 165 -4.88 -7.16 -10.01
CA PRO A 165 -3.95 -8.02 -9.29
C PRO A 165 -4.63 -8.73 -8.11
N ASP A 166 -4.14 -9.93 -7.78
CA ASP A 166 -4.58 -10.68 -6.60
C ASP A 166 -4.06 -10.05 -5.29
N LEU A 167 -2.90 -9.36 -5.36
CA LEU A 167 -2.27 -8.71 -4.21
C LEU A 167 -1.75 -7.31 -4.57
N LEU A 168 -2.07 -6.33 -3.73
CA LEU A 168 -1.49 -4.99 -3.75
C LEU A 168 -0.49 -4.82 -2.61
N VAL A 169 0.67 -4.29 -2.91
CA VAL A 169 1.65 -3.84 -1.92
C VAL A 169 1.72 -2.32 -1.95
N LEU A 170 1.30 -1.70 -0.86
CA LEU A 170 1.18 -0.25 -0.68
C LEU A 170 2.28 0.20 0.29
N ASP A 171 3.35 0.82 -0.21
CA ASP A 171 4.48 1.26 0.62
C ASP A 171 4.41 2.77 0.87
N GLU A 172 3.79 3.14 1.99
CA GLU A 172 3.57 4.53 2.42
C GLU A 172 2.90 5.42 1.34
N PRO A 173 1.81 4.99 0.70
CA PRO A 173 1.31 5.61 -0.54
C PRO A 173 0.73 7.01 -0.34
N THR A 174 0.62 7.53 0.88
CA THR A 174 -0.04 8.81 1.18
C THR A 174 0.83 9.79 1.97
N THR A 175 2.11 9.51 2.16
CA THR A 175 3.01 10.32 3.02
C THR A 175 3.16 11.78 2.54
N ALA A 176 2.94 12.06 1.26
CA ALA A 176 3.06 13.39 0.67
C ALA A 176 1.76 14.21 0.70
N LEU A 177 0.68 13.69 1.30
CA LEU A 177 -0.62 14.35 1.37
C LEU A 177 -0.87 14.98 2.74
N ASP A 178 -1.71 16.02 2.77
CA ASP A 178 -2.31 16.50 4.00
C ASP A 178 -3.27 15.45 4.60
N VAL A 179 -3.51 15.51 5.91
CA VAL A 179 -4.25 14.47 6.66
C VAL A 179 -5.67 14.25 6.11
N THR A 180 -6.36 15.31 5.68
CA THR A 180 -7.73 15.20 5.17
C THR A 180 -7.76 14.45 3.84
N THR A 181 -6.95 14.87 2.90
CA THR A 181 -6.80 14.21 1.59
C THR A 181 -6.30 12.77 1.74
N GLN A 182 -5.41 12.52 2.69
CA GLN A 182 -4.92 11.18 3.00
C GLN A 182 -6.05 10.23 3.39
N ILE A 183 -6.93 10.65 4.30
CA ILE A 183 -8.07 9.83 4.74
C ILE A 183 -9.03 9.53 3.59
N GLU A 184 -9.34 10.53 2.75
CA GLU A 184 -10.21 10.35 1.59
C GLU A 184 -9.63 9.35 0.58
N VAL A 185 -8.37 9.53 0.20
CA VAL A 185 -7.66 8.64 -0.72
C VAL A 185 -7.66 7.21 -0.20
N LEU A 186 -7.41 7.02 1.08
CA LEU A 186 -7.33 5.69 1.69
C LEU A 186 -8.69 5.00 1.81
N LYS A 187 -9.75 5.75 2.08
CA LYS A 187 -11.12 5.22 2.05
C LYS A 187 -11.49 4.74 0.65
N ALA A 188 -11.16 5.54 -0.38
CA ALA A 188 -11.35 5.15 -1.76
C ALA A 188 -10.56 3.88 -2.12
N PHE A 189 -9.28 3.79 -1.69
CA PHE A 189 -8.46 2.59 -1.88
C PHE A 189 -9.09 1.35 -1.23
N LYS A 190 -9.47 1.44 0.06
CA LYS A 190 -10.09 0.32 0.78
C LYS A 190 -11.37 -0.17 0.09
N LYS A 191 -12.21 0.77 -0.35
CA LYS A 191 -13.44 0.47 -1.08
C LYS A 191 -13.12 -0.33 -2.35
N VAL A 192 -12.24 0.19 -3.20
CA VAL A 192 -11.90 -0.44 -4.48
C VAL A 192 -11.19 -1.78 -4.27
N ILE A 193 -10.25 -1.90 -3.32
CA ILE A 193 -9.60 -3.16 -2.98
C ILE A 193 -10.63 -4.24 -2.61
N LYS A 194 -11.65 -3.88 -1.84
CA LYS A 194 -12.74 -4.81 -1.46
C LYS A 194 -13.64 -5.17 -2.64
N GLU A 195 -14.01 -4.19 -3.46
CA GLU A 195 -14.86 -4.40 -4.65
C GLU A 195 -14.18 -5.27 -5.69
N GLU A 196 -12.88 -5.08 -5.90
CA GLU A 196 -12.06 -5.91 -6.81
C GLU A 196 -11.68 -7.28 -6.20
N GLY A 197 -11.91 -7.48 -4.90
CA GLY A 197 -11.56 -8.73 -4.20
C GLY A 197 -10.06 -8.97 -4.08
N ALA A 198 -9.24 -7.93 -4.26
CA ALA A 198 -7.79 -8.00 -4.10
C ALA A 198 -7.40 -8.09 -2.61
N ALA A 199 -6.27 -8.72 -2.33
CA ALA A 199 -5.61 -8.62 -1.02
C ALA A 199 -4.70 -7.39 -0.98
N ALA A 200 -4.43 -6.83 0.21
CA ALA A 200 -3.48 -5.73 0.31
C ALA A 200 -2.52 -5.86 1.51
N ILE A 201 -1.26 -5.55 1.28
CA ILE A 201 -0.26 -5.28 2.32
C ILE A 201 -0.03 -3.78 2.36
N TYR A 202 -0.38 -3.15 3.46
CA TYR A 202 -0.23 -1.71 3.66
C TYR A 202 0.93 -1.42 4.61
N VAL A 203 2.01 -0.83 4.11
CA VAL A 203 3.17 -0.44 4.91
C VAL A 203 3.03 1.02 5.31
N THR A 204 3.06 1.30 6.60
CA THR A 204 3.04 2.69 7.12
C THR A 204 3.65 2.78 8.51
N HIS A 205 3.99 3.99 8.90
CA HIS A 205 4.31 4.37 10.27
C HIS A 205 3.18 5.19 10.92
N ASP A 206 2.15 5.57 10.16
CA ASP A 206 1.00 6.35 10.64
C ASP A 206 -0.13 5.43 11.11
N LEU A 207 -0.28 5.34 12.42
CA LEU A 207 -1.26 4.48 13.07
C LEU A 207 -2.70 5.01 13.00
N ALA A 208 -2.88 6.33 12.87
CA ALA A 208 -4.21 6.92 12.70
C ALA A 208 -4.83 6.50 11.38
N VAL A 209 -3.99 6.35 10.37
CA VAL A 209 -4.34 5.85 9.05
C VAL A 209 -4.69 4.36 9.07
N VAL A 210 -3.88 3.56 9.77
CA VAL A 210 -4.09 2.11 9.87
C VAL A 210 -5.47 1.77 10.40
N ALA A 211 -5.93 2.49 11.43
CA ALA A 211 -7.25 2.31 12.03
C ALA A 211 -8.41 2.48 11.03
N GLN A 212 -8.20 3.23 9.94
CA GLN A 212 -9.22 3.51 8.93
C GLN A 212 -9.26 2.46 7.82
N VAL A 213 -8.13 1.86 7.48
CA VAL A 213 -8.01 1.04 6.27
C VAL A 213 -7.71 -0.44 6.53
N ALA A 214 -6.99 -0.78 7.59
CA ALA A 214 -6.60 -2.15 7.86
C ALA A 214 -7.74 -2.99 8.44
N ASP A 215 -7.71 -4.28 8.16
CA ASP A 215 -8.50 -5.30 8.84
C ASP A 215 -7.65 -6.00 9.92
N HIS A 216 -6.35 -6.20 9.63
CA HIS A 216 -5.36 -6.76 10.56
C HIS A 216 -4.10 -5.90 10.63
N ILE A 217 -3.43 -5.95 11.77
CA ILE A 217 -2.16 -5.28 12.01
C ILE A 217 -1.09 -6.32 12.33
N VAL A 218 0.09 -6.13 11.75
CA VAL A 218 1.33 -6.84 12.09
C VAL A 218 2.35 -5.81 12.57
N VAL A 219 2.71 -5.88 13.84
CA VAL A 219 3.67 -4.97 14.48
C VAL A 219 5.07 -5.53 14.36
N LEU A 220 5.94 -4.78 13.71
CA LEU A 220 7.34 -5.17 13.45
C LEU A 220 8.31 -4.32 14.25
N TYR A 221 9.27 -5.00 14.86
CA TYR A 221 10.39 -4.35 15.54
C TYR A 221 11.67 -5.18 15.35
N ASN A 222 12.75 -4.55 14.90
CA ASN A 222 14.05 -5.20 14.67
C ASN A 222 13.98 -6.49 13.81
N GLY A 223 13.12 -6.50 12.78
CA GLY A 223 12.96 -7.62 11.86
C GLY A 223 12.12 -8.79 12.38
N GLU A 224 11.44 -8.62 13.50
CA GLU A 224 10.58 -9.63 14.13
C GLU A 224 9.15 -9.12 14.29
N ILE A 225 8.17 -10.03 14.22
CA ILE A 225 6.79 -9.72 14.63
C ILE A 225 6.74 -9.70 16.15
N LYS A 226 6.27 -8.59 16.71
CA LYS A 226 6.06 -8.46 18.16
C LYS A 226 4.63 -8.75 18.56
N GLU A 227 3.69 -8.38 17.69
CA GLU A 227 2.28 -8.64 17.87
C GLU A 227 1.55 -8.65 16.54
N ALA A 228 0.50 -9.45 16.39
CA ALA A 228 -0.33 -9.46 15.19
C ALA A 228 -1.77 -9.83 15.57
N GLY A 229 -2.74 -9.19 14.92
CA GLY A 229 -4.15 -9.45 15.17
C GLY A 229 -5.09 -8.47 14.48
N PRO A 230 -6.41 -8.61 14.72
CA PRO A 230 -7.41 -7.67 14.23
C PRO A 230 -7.09 -6.23 14.69
N VAL A 231 -7.38 -5.26 13.84
CA VAL A 231 -7.06 -3.84 14.11
C VAL A 231 -7.64 -3.37 15.45
N GLU A 232 -8.89 -3.72 15.74
CA GLU A 232 -9.55 -3.32 16.98
C GLU A 232 -8.87 -3.90 18.24
N THR A 233 -8.39 -5.14 18.15
CA THR A 233 -7.68 -5.80 19.25
C THR A 233 -6.33 -5.15 19.51
N ILE A 234 -5.55 -4.91 18.45
CA ILE A 234 -4.21 -4.31 18.57
C ILE A 234 -4.32 -2.88 19.11
N ILE A 235 -5.30 -2.09 18.67
CA ILE A 235 -5.47 -0.71 19.13
C ILE A 235 -5.95 -0.66 20.58
N SER A 236 -6.93 -1.49 20.97
CA SER A 236 -7.60 -1.39 22.28
C SER A 236 -7.00 -2.27 23.37
N LYS A 237 -6.38 -3.40 23.00
CA LYS A 237 -5.95 -4.48 23.91
C LYS A 237 -4.57 -5.03 23.59
N SER A 238 -3.67 -4.19 23.03
CA SER A 238 -2.29 -4.63 22.78
C SER A 238 -1.64 -5.15 24.06
N GLU A 239 -0.87 -6.23 23.94
CA GLU A 239 -0.21 -6.90 25.06
C GLU A 239 1.27 -6.61 25.14
N HIS A 240 1.95 -6.61 23.98
CA HIS A 240 3.40 -6.42 23.91
C HIS A 240 3.80 -4.98 24.30
N PRO A 241 4.81 -4.79 25.16
CA PRO A 241 5.23 -3.44 25.62
C PRO A 241 5.58 -2.47 24.50
N TYR A 242 6.19 -2.95 23.43
CA TYR A 242 6.50 -2.12 22.24
C TYR A 242 5.22 -1.65 21.55
N THR A 243 4.25 -2.55 21.35
CA THR A 243 2.95 -2.23 20.75
C THR A 243 2.20 -1.21 21.60
N LYS A 244 2.15 -1.40 22.93
CA LYS A 244 1.53 -0.43 23.85
C LYS A 244 2.14 0.96 23.73
N ARG A 245 3.48 1.05 23.67
CA ARG A 245 4.19 2.31 23.49
C ARG A 245 3.85 2.95 22.15
N LEU A 246 3.80 2.14 21.09
CA LEU A 246 3.48 2.59 19.74
C LEU A 246 2.02 3.11 19.66
N MET A 247 1.06 2.37 20.23
CA MET A 247 -0.35 2.77 20.32
C MET A 247 -0.55 3.99 21.20
N GLY A 248 0.17 4.11 22.32
CA GLY A 248 0.11 5.28 23.21
C GLY A 248 0.63 6.57 22.58
N ALA A 249 1.40 6.50 21.51
CA ALA A 249 1.82 7.65 20.74
C ALA A 249 0.74 8.18 19.77
N ILE A 250 -0.34 7.42 19.55
CA ILE A 250 -1.52 7.89 18.84
C ILE A 250 -2.19 8.94 19.73
N ARG A 251 -2.07 10.23 19.38
CA ARG A 251 -2.95 11.25 19.97
C ARG A 251 -4.37 10.89 19.56
N PRO A 252 -5.33 10.72 20.50
CA PRO A 252 -6.72 10.60 20.10
C PRO A 252 -7.06 11.85 19.30
N LEU A 253 -7.44 11.70 18.03
CA LEU A 253 -8.08 12.79 17.30
C LEU A 253 -9.30 13.16 18.16
N PRO A 254 -9.44 14.41 18.62
CA PRO A 254 -10.61 14.79 19.40
C PRO A 254 -11.83 14.62 18.51
N VAL A 255 -12.60 13.57 18.75
CA VAL A 255 -13.96 13.41 18.24
C VAL A 255 -14.84 14.32 19.07
N SER A 256 -14.72 15.62 18.82
CA SER A 256 -15.58 16.63 19.39
C SER A 256 -16.01 17.56 18.27
N TYR A 257 -17.03 17.14 17.57
CA TYR A 257 -17.95 18.09 16.95
C TYR A 257 -18.79 18.71 18.06
N THR A 258 -18.20 19.56 18.87
CA THR A 258 -19.00 20.55 19.57
C THR A 258 -19.32 21.63 18.57
N HIS A 259 -20.60 21.78 18.25
CA HIS A 259 -21.14 22.93 17.56
C HIS A 259 -20.66 24.19 18.27
N LEU A 260 -19.75 24.93 17.64
CA LEU A 260 -19.45 26.32 18.01
C LEU A 260 -20.69 27.13 17.63
N THR A 261 -21.62 27.28 18.55
CA THR A 261 -22.61 28.33 18.49
C THR A 261 -21.87 29.65 18.71
N LEU A 262 -21.69 30.42 17.64
CA LEU A 262 -21.24 31.79 17.72
C LEU A 262 -22.26 32.57 18.58
N PRO A 263 -21.81 33.31 19.62
CA PRO A 263 -22.72 34.18 20.35
C PRO A 263 -23.20 35.29 19.41
N THR A 264 -24.50 35.35 19.16
CA THR A 264 -25.14 36.47 18.50
C THR A 264 -25.04 37.68 19.41
N SER A 265 -24.26 38.69 19.00
CA SER A 265 -24.22 39.99 19.68
C SER A 265 -25.61 40.61 19.66
N PRO A 266 -26.10 41.14 20.80
CA PRO A 266 -27.34 41.89 20.79
C PRO A 266 -27.13 43.24 20.06
N LYS A 267 -28.04 43.53 19.12
CA LYS A 267 -28.13 44.88 18.53
C LYS A 267 -28.61 45.84 19.60
N VAL A 268 -27.83 46.88 19.82
CA VAL A 268 -28.30 48.14 20.42
C VAL A 268 -28.60 49.11 19.30
#